data_a909bf65a57e99192f858e68e245dded
#
_entry.id   a909bf65a57e99192f858e68e245dded
#
_cell.length_a   1.000
_cell.length_b   1.000
_cell.length_c   1.000
_cell.angle_alpha   90.00
_cell.angle_beta   90.00
_cell.angle_gamma   90.00
#
_symmetry.space_group_name_H-M   'P 1'
#
loop_
_entity.id
_entity.type
_entity.pdbx_description
1 polymer ?
#
loop_
_entity_poly.entity_id
_entity_poly.type
_entity_poly.pdbx_seq_one_letter_code
_entity_poly.pdbx_strand_id
1 'polypeptide(L)'
;MKIEIPYYEDNTRISNSAIGWFLKKGPRYLKDMLDGKEEGISGKYLDKGTMIHMYLLQPDEFWDNYEVLDFVVPKVNQQKTLCIEYVQELVVNPLEDTDKLLLKSYNKAYSNSKSDDKKLEEAKQIIETFAEYIIYLKLEKNNKKVISFADITMLKHIKENIENHKKANELLTNQPGLECNNEFHINWEYEKANVSCKSLLDRVKIDHCNRRITLIDLKTTADVYNFKHSVEEYDYYRQIAFYILALTWYFKEEGYDIEEYDLEAYIIAIQSNGNNEVRVFNMLNEKELLDRKDLIAEALTEISYHYQTGNWDHTRKYYEEDGTEELE
;
A
#
# COMPACT_ATOMS: atom_id res chain seq x y z
N MET A 1 4.96 -4.34 27.49
CA MET A 1 4.78 -4.62 26.06
C MET A 1 4.32 -3.30 25.43
N LYS A 2 5.16 -2.63 24.65
CA LYS A 2 4.70 -1.45 23.88
C LYS A 2 3.79 -1.99 22.77
N ILE A 3 2.57 -1.51 22.70
CA ILE A 3 1.66 -1.84 21.59
C ILE A 3 2.32 -1.18 20.36
N GLU A 4 2.77 -1.98 19.42
CA GLU A 4 3.35 -1.50 18.17
C GLU A 4 2.20 -1.02 17.26
N ILE A 5 2.24 0.27 16.90
CA ILE A 5 1.24 0.85 16.01
C ILE A 5 1.52 0.33 14.60
N PRO A 6 0.51 -0.18 13.87
CA PRO A 6 0.71 -0.59 12.49
C PRO A 6 1.28 0.53 11.62
N TYR A 7 2.15 0.19 10.66
CA TYR A 7 2.87 1.18 9.85
C TYR A 7 1.97 2.27 9.27
N TYR A 8 0.83 1.91 8.70
CA TYR A 8 -0.08 2.85 8.04
C TYR A 8 -0.91 3.70 9.01
N GLU A 9 -1.02 3.28 10.27
CA GLU A 9 -1.75 4.01 11.32
C GLU A 9 -0.85 4.94 12.14
N ASP A 10 0.46 4.78 12.03
CA ASP A 10 1.43 5.58 12.77
C ASP A 10 1.71 6.91 12.09
N ASN A 11 0.98 7.95 12.47
CA ASN A 11 1.17 9.32 12.01
C ASN A 11 2.15 10.12 12.90
N THR A 12 2.81 9.47 13.84
CA THR A 12 3.77 10.11 14.75
C THR A 12 5.20 10.11 14.22
N ARG A 13 5.47 9.27 13.22
CA ARG A 13 6.79 9.09 12.61
C ARG A 13 6.79 9.56 11.16
N ILE A 14 7.94 10.09 10.75
CA ILE A 14 8.14 10.56 9.38
C ILE A 14 8.53 9.40 8.46
N SER A 15 7.80 9.24 7.37
CA SER A 15 8.10 8.28 6.30
C SER A 15 8.73 8.99 5.09
N ASN A 16 9.26 8.22 4.12
CA ASN A 16 9.69 8.79 2.84
C ASN A 16 8.56 9.57 2.12
N SER A 17 7.32 9.10 2.19
CA SER A 17 6.17 9.82 1.63
C SER A 17 5.93 11.15 2.34
N ALA A 18 6.07 11.18 3.67
CA ALA A 18 5.94 12.40 4.47
C ALA A 18 7.00 13.45 4.08
N ILE A 19 8.26 13.03 3.85
CA ILE A 19 9.30 13.91 3.30
C ILE A 19 8.87 14.44 1.93
N GLY A 20 8.31 13.58 1.07
CA GLY A 20 7.81 14.00 -0.26
C GLY A 20 6.68 15.02 -0.18
N TRP A 21 5.78 14.90 0.78
CA TRP A 21 4.73 15.90 1.02
C TRP A 21 5.32 17.23 1.47
N PHE A 22 6.27 17.18 2.42
CA PHE A 22 6.98 18.37 2.89
C PHE A 22 7.71 19.11 1.75
N LEU A 23 8.49 18.39 0.97
CA LEU A 23 9.27 18.97 -0.13
C LEU A 23 8.41 19.55 -1.25
N LYS A 24 7.26 18.93 -1.56
CA LYS A 24 6.40 19.36 -2.68
C LYS A 24 5.39 20.44 -2.31
N LYS A 25 4.92 20.46 -1.05
CA LYS A 25 3.78 21.30 -0.63
C LYS A 25 4.00 22.05 0.69
N GLY A 26 5.19 21.91 1.28
CA GLY A 26 5.59 22.65 2.49
C GLY A 26 5.06 22.07 3.81
N PRO A 27 5.41 22.73 4.92
CA PRO A 27 5.17 22.22 6.29
C PRO A 27 3.68 22.13 6.65
N ARG A 28 2.85 23.07 6.21
CA ARG A 28 1.42 23.06 6.47
C ARG A 28 0.75 21.80 5.93
N TYR A 29 1.03 21.45 4.68
CA TYR A 29 0.46 20.27 4.07
C TYR A 29 0.93 18.98 4.77
N LEU A 30 2.22 18.88 5.11
CA LEU A 30 2.72 17.77 5.92
C LEU A 30 1.92 17.64 7.22
N LYS A 31 1.73 18.73 7.94
CA LYS A 31 0.98 18.74 9.20
C LYS A 31 -0.46 18.28 9.03
N ASP A 32 -1.14 18.77 8.00
CA ASP A 32 -2.53 18.39 7.74
C ASP A 32 -2.67 16.90 7.33
N MET A 33 -1.68 16.34 6.61
CA MET A 33 -1.60 14.91 6.34
C MET A 33 -1.38 14.07 7.60
N LEU A 34 -0.46 14.49 8.48
CA LEU A 34 -0.19 13.79 9.75
C LEU A 34 -1.37 13.88 10.73
N ASP A 35 -2.11 14.98 10.71
CA ASP A 35 -3.32 15.16 11.52
C ASP A 35 -4.56 14.44 10.93
N GLY A 36 -4.45 13.82 9.75
CA GLY A 36 -5.57 13.17 9.08
C GLY A 36 -6.64 14.13 8.54
N LYS A 37 -6.29 15.40 8.31
CA LYS A 37 -7.20 16.43 7.74
C LYS A 37 -7.24 16.35 6.20
N GLU A 38 -6.20 15.81 5.60
CA GLU A 38 -6.10 15.57 4.16
C GLU A 38 -6.08 14.06 3.92
N GLU A 39 -6.75 13.62 2.86
CA GLU A 39 -6.72 12.23 2.44
C GLU A 39 -5.54 11.98 1.50
N GLY A 40 -4.82 10.90 1.73
CA GLY A 40 -3.77 10.42 0.82
C GLY A 40 -4.35 10.04 -0.55
N ILE A 41 -3.48 9.85 -1.53
CA ILE A 41 -3.90 9.38 -2.85
C ILE A 41 -4.55 8.00 -2.69
N SER A 42 -5.81 7.88 -3.09
CA SER A 42 -6.55 6.62 -3.13
C SER A 42 -7.01 6.33 -4.55
N GLY A 43 -7.23 5.07 -4.89
CA GLY A 43 -7.82 4.70 -6.18
C GLY A 43 -7.40 3.33 -6.68
N LYS A 44 -8.08 2.86 -7.73
CA LYS A 44 -7.92 1.52 -8.33
C LYS A 44 -6.47 1.13 -8.69
N TYR A 45 -5.60 2.10 -8.99
CA TYR A 45 -4.20 1.83 -9.32
C TYR A 45 -3.38 1.45 -8.07
N LEU A 46 -3.64 2.12 -6.94
CA LEU A 46 -3.05 1.77 -5.65
C LEU A 46 -3.53 0.40 -5.18
N ASP A 47 -4.82 0.12 -5.31
CA ASP A 47 -5.39 -1.18 -4.96
C ASP A 47 -4.73 -2.30 -5.79
N LYS A 48 -4.48 -2.04 -7.09
CA LYS A 48 -3.80 -3.01 -7.98
C LYS A 48 -2.33 -3.21 -7.61
N GLY A 49 -1.62 -2.14 -7.27
CA GLY A 49 -0.25 -2.20 -6.76
C GLY A 49 -0.17 -3.02 -5.48
N THR A 50 -0.99 -2.69 -4.49
CA THR A 50 -1.07 -3.42 -3.21
C THR A 50 -1.40 -4.90 -3.41
N MET A 51 -2.33 -5.22 -4.33
CA MET A 51 -2.68 -6.60 -4.67
C MET A 51 -1.48 -7.37 -5.24
N ILE A 52 -0.71 -6.76 -6.15
CA ILE A 52 0.48 -7.37 -6.75
C ILE A 52 1.57 -7.58 -5.69
N HIS A 53 1.85 -6.57 -4.85
CA HIS A 53 2.83 -6.66 -3.76
C HIS A 53 2.46 -7.82 -2.82
N MET A 54 1.23 -7.84 -2.32
CA MET A 54 0.79 -8.88 -1.40
C MET A 54 0.85 -10.28 -2.03
N TYR A 55 0.46 -10.43 -3.29
CA TYR A 55 0.53 -11.72 -4.00
C TYR A 55 1.97 -12.25 -4.13
N LEU A 56 2.95 -11.36 -4.32
CA LEU A 56 4.35 -11.73 -4.52
C LEU A 56 5.13 -11.88 -3.21
N LEU A 57 4.87 -11.02 -2.23
CA LEU A 57 5.67 -10.92 -1.01
C LEU A 57 5.02 -11.59 0.21
N GLN A 58 3.68 -11.67 0.23
CA GLN A 58 2.90 -12.22 1.34
C GLN A 58 1.85 -13.22 0.83
N PRO A 59 2.25 -14.29 0.12
CA PRO A 59 1.31 -15.18 -0.55
C PRO A 59 0.32 -15.89 0.39
N ASP A 60 0.71 -16.16 1.63
CA ASP A 60 -0.17 -16.79 2.62
C ASP A 60 -1.26 -15.80 3.07
N GLU A 61 -0.87 -14.54 3.38
CA GLU A 61 -1.81 -13.48 3.76
C GLU A 61 -2.69 -13.04 2.58
N PHE A 62 -2.21 -13.19 1.34
CA PHE A 62 -3.00 -12.84 0.15
C PHE A 62 -4.34 -13.58 0.13
N TRP A 63 -4.32 -14.90 0.33
CA TRP A 63 -5.54 -15.70 0.30
C TRP A 63 -6.42 -15.51 1.54
N ASP A 64 -5.85 -15.00 2.63
CA ASP A 64 -6.64 -14.59 3.79
C ASP A 64 -7.39 -13.27 3.55
N ASN A 65 -6.90 -12.41 2.64
CA ASN A 65 -7.48 -11.09 2.36
C ASN A 65 -8.32 -11.05 1.09
N TYR A 66 -8.01 -11.90 0.08
CA TYR A 66 -8.65 -11.85 -1.24
C TYR A 66 -9.43 -13.11 -1.58
N GLU A 67 -10.55 -12.91 -2.26
CA GLU A 67 -11.35 -13.98 -2.86
C GLU A 67 -11.54 -13.71 -4.36
N VAL A 68 -11.51 -14.77 -5.17
CA VAL A 68 -11.71 -14.66 -6.63
C VAL A 68 -13.18 -14.87 -6.95
N LEU A 69 -13.83 -13.85 -7.44
CA LEU A 69 -15.25 -13.91 -7.81
C LEU A 69 -15.58 -12.89 -8.90
N ASP A 70 -16.14 -13.36 -9.99
CA ASP A 70 -16.79 -12.49 -10.97
C ASP A 70 -18.27 -12.37 -10.65
N PHE A 71 -18.81 -11.18 -10.67
CA PHE A 71 -20.20 -10.93 -10.37
C PHE A 71 -20.77 -9.79 -11.20
N VAL A 72 -22.09 -9.79 -11.36
CA VAL A 72 -22.82 -8.73 -12.05
C VAL A 72 -23.62 -7.92 -11.03
N VAL A 73 -23.34 -6.63 -10.95
CA VAL A 73 -24.13 -5.71 -10.12
C VAL A 73 -25.50 -5.48 -10.75
N PRO A 74 -26.60 -5.60 -10.00
CA PRO A 74 -27.94 -5.27 -10.51
C PRO A 74 -27.99 -3.84 -11.07
N LYS A 75 -28.49 -3.68 -12.30
CA LYS A 75 -28.64 -2.36 -12.95
C LYS A 75 -29.86 -1.59 -12.42
N VAL A 76 -30.86 -2.29 -11.94
CA VAL A 76 -32.11 -1.72 -11.39
C VAL A 76 -31.90 -1.43 -9.90
N ASN A 77 -32.05 -0.18 -9.49
CA ASN A 77 -31.82 0.25 -8.12
C ASN A 77 -32.57 -0.57 -7.07
N GLN A 78 -33.86 -0.90 -7.33
CA GLN A 78 -34.64 -1.71 -6.38
C GLN A 78 -34.07 -3.12 -6.21
N GLN A 79 -33.58 -3.75 -7.29
CA GLN A 79 -32.93 -5.07 -7.20
C GLN A 79 -31.62 -4.97 -6.40
N LYS A 80 -30.82 -3.92 -6.65
CA LYS A 80 -29.61 -3.65 -5.90
C LYS A 80 -29.90 -3.44 -4.41
N THR A 81 -30.90 -2.63 -4.09
CA THR A 81 -31.36 -2.38 -2.71
C THR A 81 -31.81 -3.66 -2.04
N LEU A 82 -32.63 -4.48 -2.73
CA LEU A 82 -33.07 -5.78 -2.21
C LEU A 82 -31.86 -6.67 -1.82
N CYS A 83 -30.87 -6.80 -2.69
CA CYS A 83 -29.70 -7.61 -2.42
C CYS A 83 -28.92 -7.09 -1.18
N ILE A 84 -28.71 -5.78 -1.09
CA ILE A 84 -28.00 -5.14 0.03
C ILE A 84 -28.76 -5.36 1.34
N GLU A 85 -30.07 -5.05 1.36
CA GLU A 85 -30.90 -5.20 2.55
C GLU A 85 -30.97 -6.66 3.01
N TYR A 86 -31.10 -7.60 2.06
CA TYR A 86 -31.11 -9.02 2.38
C TYR A 86 -29.84 -9.49 3.07
N VAL A 87 -28.67 -9.09 2.56
CA VAL A 87 -27.39 -9.43 3.22
C VAL A 87 -27.27 -8.76 4.59
N GLN A 88 -27.72 -7.51 4.74
CA GLN A 88 -27.75 -6.83 6.04
C GLN A 88 -28.65 -7.57 7.04
N GLU A 89 -29.85 -7.98 6.63
CA GLU A 89 -30.77 -8.74 7.50
C GLU A 89 -30.19 -10.10 7.90
N LEU A 90 -29.50 -10.80 6.99
CA LEU A 90 -28.82 -12.07 7.30
C LEU A 90 -27.72 -11.88 8.35
N VAL A 91 -26.97 -10.77 8.31
CA VAL A 91 -25.91 -10.48 9.29
C VAL A 91 -26.48 -10.11 10.65
N VAL A 92 -27.55 -9.30 10.68
CA VAL A 92 -28.17 -8.83 11.93
C VAL A 92 -28.99 -9.94 12.60
N ASN A 93 -29.65 -10.79 11.83
CA ASN A 93 -30.61 -11.82 12.30
C ASN A 93 -30.24 -13.22 11.77
N PRO A 94 -29.04 -13.77 12.09
CA PRO A 94 -28.54 -14.99 11.45
C PRO A 94 -29.33 -16.26 11.75
N LEU A 95 -30.22 -16.24 12.77
CA LEU A 95 -31.05 -17.36 13.18
C LEU A 95 -32.53 -17.22 12.73
N GLU A 96 -32.90 -16.12 12.09
CA GLU A 96 -34.24 -15.88 11.62
C GLU A 96 -34.50 -16.65 10.32
N ASP A 97 -35.77 -16.94 10.06
CA ASP A 97 -36.23 -17.59 8.83
C ASP A 97 -35.85 -16.75 7.60
N THR A 98 -35.22 -17.39 6.62
CA THR A 98 -34.67 -16.70 5.42
C THR A 98 -35.77 -16.09 4.56
N ASP A 99 -36.97 -16.72 4.47
CA ASP A 99 -38.10 -16.21 3.71
C ASP A 99 -38.70 -14.95 4.35
N LYS A 100 -38.72 -14.89 5.70
CA LYS A 100 -39.09 -13.68 6.43
C LYS A 100 -38.12 -12.54 6.22
N LEU A 101 -36.80 -12.83 6.29
CA LEU A 101 -35.77 -11.81 6.05
C LEU A 101 -35.84 -11.29 4.63
N LEU A 102 -36.07 -12.18 3.66
CA LEU A 102 -36.19 -11.82 2.26
C LEU A 102 -37.43 -10.96 1.99
N LEU A 103 -38.58 -11.31 2.58
CA LEU A 103 -39.81 -10.52 2.47
C LEU A 103 -39.64 -9.12 3.11
N LYS A 104 -38.98 -9.04 4.26
CA LYS A 104 -38.65 -7.77 4.91
C LYS A 104 -37.79 -6.90 4.02
N SER A 105 -36.77 -7.48 3.40
CA SER A 105 -35.87 -6.79 2.49
C SER A 105 -36.55 -6.33 1.21
N TYR A 106 -37.47 -7.17 0.67
CA TYR A 106 -38.28 -6.79 -0.47
C TYR A 106 -39.14 -5.55 -0.16
N ASN A 107 -39.84 -5.54 0.99
CA ASN A 107 -40.68 -4.42 1.38
C ASN A 107 -39.91 -3.11 1.64
N LYS A 108 -38.59 -3.18 1.93
CA LYS A 108 -37.72 -2.00 1.98
C LYS A 108 -37.34 -1.51 0.59
N ALA A 109 -37.12 -2.42 -0.36
CA ALA A 109 -36.67 -2.10 -1.71
C ALA A 109 -37.82 -1.70 -2.66
N TYR A 110 -38.99 -2.25 -2.44
CA TYR A 110 -40.16 -2.10 -3.34
C TYR A 110 -41.39 -1.59 -2.59
N SER A 111 -42.06 -0.60 -3.19
CA SER A 111 -43.34 -0.08 -2.72
C SER A 111 -44.42 -0.53 -3.67
N ASN A 112 -45.08 -1.67 -3.40
CA ASN A 112 -46.19 -2.19 -4.20
C ASN A 112 -47.20 -2.95 -3.34
N SER A 113 -48.41 -3.23 -3.90
CA SER A 113 -49.53 -3.88 -3.22
C SER A 113 -49.68 -5.36 -3.53
N LYS A 114 -48.61 -6.05 -4.00
CA LYS A 114 -48.64 -7.50 -4.26
C LYS A 114 -48.84 -8.29 -2.97
N SER A 115 -49.38 -9.49 -3.08
CA SER A 115 -49.45 -10.43 -1.95
C SER A 115 -48.03 -10.86 -1.53
N ASP A 116 -47.87 -11.24 -0.28
CA ASP A 116 -46.56 -11.64 0.27
C ASP A 116 -45.97 -12.85 -0.46
N ASP A 117 -46.81 -13.81 -0.90
CA ASP A 117 -46.35 -14.95 -1.71
C ASP A 117 -45.71 -14.50 -3.03
N LYS A 118 -46.33 -13.54 -3.73
CA LYS A 118 -45.78 -12.99 -5.00
C LYS A 118 -44.54 -12.18 -4.77
N LYS A 119 -44.45 -11.41 -3.68
CA LYS A 119 -43.24 -10.66 -3.32
C LYS A 119 -42.08 -11.60 -3.03
N LEU A 120 -42.36 -12.68 -2.30
CA LEU A 120 -41.38 -13.69 -1.95
C LEU A 120 -40.85 -14.44 -3.19
N GLU A 121 -41.76 -14.82 -4.11
CA GLU A 121 -41.38 -15.46 -5.37
C GLU A 121 -40.46 -14.55 -6.21
N GLU A 122 -40.85 -13.29 -6.40
CA GLU A 122 -40.02 -12.31 -7.12
C GLU A 122 -38.65 -12.07 -6.42
N ALA A 123 -38.68 -11.96 -5.10
CA ALA A 123 -37.46 -11.77 -4.33
C ALA A 123 -36.50 -12.95 -4.49
N LYS A 124 -36.99 -14.19 -4.39
CA LYS A 124 -36.20 -15.41 -4.61
C LYS A 124 -35.58 -15.44 -5.99
N GLN A 125 -36.35 -15.10 -7.03
CA GLN A 125 -35.84 -15.04 -8.39
C GLN A 125 -34.75 -14.00 -8.58
N ILE A 126 -34.85 -12.82 -7.94
CA ILE A 126 -33.84 -11.78 -7.99
C ILE A 126 -32.56 -12.25 -7.26
N ILE A 127 -32.68 -12.81 -6.05
CA ILE A 127 -31.52 -13.32 -5.30
C ILE A 127 -30.82 -14.45 -6.05
N GLU A 128 -31.56 -15.36 -6.68
CA GLU A 128 -30.98 -16.43 -7.52
C GLU A 128 -30.26 -15.85 -8.74
N THR A 129 -30.85 -14.87 -9.42
CA THR A 129 -30.24 -14.20 -10.58
C THR A 129 -28.96 -13.49 -10.24
N PHE A 130 -28.81 -12.96 -9.02
CA PHE A 130 -27.64 -12.20 -8.55
C PHE A 130 -26.90 -12.92 -7.42
N ALA A 131 -26.86 -14.25 -7.45
CA ALA A 131 -26.27 -15.07 -6.39
C ALA A 131 -24.80 -14.68 -6.11
N GLU A 132 -23.99 -14.45 -7.16
CA GLU A 132 -22.60 -14.04 -7.02
C GLU A 132 -22.48 -12.63 -6.41
N TYR A 133 -23.41 -11.72 -6.71
CA TYR A 133 -23.43 -10.40 -6.07
C TYR A 133 -23.77 -10.50 -4.59
N ILE A 134 -24.65 -11.43 -4.20
CA ILE A 134 -24.91 -11.72 -2.77
C ILE A 134 -23.66 -12.27 -2.07
N ILE A 135 -22.91 -13.16 -2.73
CA ILE A 135 -21.63 -13.65 -2.19
C ILE A 135 -20.64 -12.49 -2.02
N TYR A 136 -20.50 -11.63 -3.04
CA TYR A 136 -19.68 -10.42 -2.96
C TYR A 136 -20.03 -9.55 -1.74
N LEU A 137 -21.32 -9.23 -1.55
CA LEU A 137 -21.79 -8.42 -0.42
C LEU A 137 -21.47 -9.07 0.94
N LYS A 138 -21.54 -10.39 1.04
CA LYS A 138 -21.16 -11.13 2.26
C LYS A 138 -19.66 -11.07 2.51
N LEU A 139 -18.83 -11.22 1.48
CA LEU A 139 -17.39 -11.13 1.57
C LEU A 139 -16.94 -9.73 2.01
N GLU A 140 -17.55 -8.69 1.41
CA GLU A 140 -17.29 -7.28 1.79
C GLU A 140 -17.61 -7.01 3.27
N LYS A 141 -18.71 -7.55 3.79
CA LYS A 141 -19.07 -7.46 5.21
C LYS A 141 -18.06 -8.15 6.13
N ASN A 142 -17.34 -9.13 5.65
CA ASN A 142 -16.29 -9.85 6.37
C ASN A 142 -14.88 -9.27 6.08
N ASN A 143 -14.81 -8.05 5.56
CA ASN A 143 -13.55 -7.35 5.18
C ASN A 143 -12.69 -8.11 4.16
N LYS A 144 -13.27 -9.04 3.40
CA LYS A 144 -12.60 -9.70 2.28
C LYS A 144 -12.64 -8.81 1.04
N LYS A 145 -11.51 -8.66 0.37
CA LYS A 145 -11.42 -8.00 -0.93
C LYS A 145 -11.73 -9.00 -2.04
N VAL A 146 -12.53 -8.58 -3.00
CA VAL A 146 -12.89 -9.43 -4.14
C VAL A 146 -12.14 -8.98 -5.37
N ILE A 147 -11.50 -9.93 -6.05
CA ILE A 147 -10.78 -9.75 -7.32
C ILE A 147 -11.42 -10.60 -8.41
N SER A 148 -11.27 -10.17 -9.66
CA SER A 148 -11.80 -10.87 -10.82
C SER A 148 -10.95 -12.05 -11.25
N PHE A 149 -11.50 -12.96 -12.08
CA PHE A 149 -10.71 -13.98 -12.77
C PHE A 149 -9.64 -13.37 -13.69
N ALA A 150 -9.85 -12.17 -14.23
CA ALA A 150 -8.84 -11.46 -15.00
C ALA A 150 -7.67 -11.00 -14.11
N ASP A 151 -7.93 -10.54 -12.89
CA ASP A 151 -6.90 -10.12 -11.96
C ASP A 151 -6.02 -11.30 -11.53
N ILE A 152 -6.61 -12.44 -11.16
CA ILE A 152 -5.80 -13.61 -10.80
C ILE A 152 -5.02 -14.17 -11.97
N THR A 153 -5.54 -14.09 -13.21
CA THR A 153 -4.83 -14.46 -14.42
C THR A 153 -3.62 -13.54 -14.63
N MET A 154 -3.80 -12.24 -14.47
CA MET A 154 -2.71 -11.27 -14.52
C MET A 154 -1.64 -11.55 -13.46
N LEU A 155 -2.03 -11.80 -12.21
CA LEU A 155 -1.09 -12.13 -11.13
C LEU A 155 -0.26 -13.36 -11.43
N LYS A 156 -0.87 -14.40 -12.00
CA LYS A 156 -0.15 -15.62 -12.45
C LYS A 156 0.86 -15.30 -13.55
N HIS A 157 0.49 -14.50 -14.56
CA HIS A 157 1.40 -14.08 -15.62
C HIS A 157 2.57 -13.23 -15.07
N ILE A 158 2.30 -12.32 -14.13
CA ILE A 158 3.37 -11.56 -13.46
C ILE A 158 4.34 -12.51 -12.77
N LYS A 159 3.84 -13.49 -12.03
CA LYS A 159 4.67 -14.49 -11.35
C LYS A 159 5.51 -15.30 -12.34
N GLU A 160 4.91 -15.80 -13.42
CA GLU A 160 5.63 -16.50 -14.49
C GLU A 160 6.72 -15.63 -15.13
N ASN A 161 6.44 -14.34 -15.39
CA ASN A 161 7.43 -13.42 -15.94
C ASN A 161 8.59 -13.16 -14.97
N ILE A 162 8.31 -13.09 -13.66
CA ILE A 162 9.35 -12.99 -12.62
C ILE A 162 10.20 -14.26 -12.58
N GLU A 163 9.59 -15.43 -12.59
CA GLU A 163 10.27 -16.74 -12.57
C GLU A 163 11.15 -16.94 -13.80
N ASN A 164 10.73 -16.45 -14.95
CA ASN A 164 11.50 -16.49 -16.22
C ASN A 164 12.58 -15.39 -16.31
N HIS A 165 12.52 -14.34 -15.50
CA HIS A 165 13.50 -13.27 -15.49
C HIS A 165 14.63 -13.60 -14.52
N LYS A 166 15.81 -13.97 -14.99
CA LYS A 166 16.93 -14.48 -14.18
C LYS A 166 17.17 -13.66 -12.90
N LYS A 167 17.31 -12.33 -13.01
CA LYS A 167 17.63 -11.48 -11.84
C LYS A 167 16.42 -11.27 -10.92
N ALA A 168 15.21 -11.08 -11.45
CA ALA A 168 14.03 -10.93 -10.62
C ALA A 168 13.74 -12.22 -9.83
N ASN A 169 13.87 -13.37 -10.45
CA ASN A 169 13.72 -14.66 -9.78
C ASN A 169 14.76 -14.86 -8.67
N GLU A 170 16.05 -14.55 -8.93
CA GLU A 170 17.11 -14.56 -7.91
C GLU A 170 16.78 -13.66 -6.71
N LEU A 171 16.28 -12.45 -6.98
CA LEU A 171 15.96 -11.47 -5.95
C LEU A 171 14.76 -11.90 -5.09
N LEU A 172 13.71 -12.48 -5.68
CA LEU A 172 12.49 -12.83 -4.96
C LEU A 172 12.47 -14.25 -4.39
N THR A 173 13.37 -15.12 -4.83
CA THR A 173 13.48 -16.48 -4.27
C THR A 173 14.18 -16.46 -2.92
N ASN A 174 13.59 -17.13 -1.93
CA ASN A 174 14.26 -17.40 -0.65
C ASN A 174 15.39 -18.41 -0.87
N GLN A 175 16.55 -18.09 -0.28
CA GLN A 175 17.72 -18.97 -0.34
C GLN A 175 18.04 -19.49 1.06
N PRO A 176 18.36 -20.79 1.21
CA PRO A 176 18.76 -21.34 2.49
C PRO A 176 20.00 -20.60 3.05
N GLY A 177 19.95 -20.25 4.34
CA GLY A 177 21.04 -19.55 5.02
C GLY A 177 21.03 -18.03 4.86
N LEU A 178 20.10 -17.46 4.09
CA LEU A 178 19.86 -16.01 4.06
C LEU A 178 18.68 -15.64 4.93
N GLU A 179 18.80 -14.53 5.64
CA GLU A 179 17.67 -13.85 6.23
C GLU A 179 16.91 -13.09 5.14
N CYS A 180 15.62 -13.40 4.98
CA CYS A 180 14.78 -12.80 3.96
C CYS A 180 13.54 -12.21 4.62
N ASN A 181 13.47 -10.89 4.70
CA ASN A 181 12.37 -10.15 5.29
C ASN A 181 11.52 -9.50 4.20
N ASN A 182 10.22 -9.79 4.16
CA ASN A 182 9.25 -9.10 3.32
C ASN A 182 8.46 -8.12 4.19
N GLU A 183 8.05 -6.98 3.60
CA GLU A 183 7.33 -5.91 4.31
C GLU A 183 8.04 -5.56 5.63
N PHE A 184 9.36 -5.35 5.52
CA PHE A 184 10.22 -5.18 6.69
C PHE A 184 10.03 -3.80 7.30
N HIS A 185 9.33 -3.75 8.43
CA HIS A 185 9.02 -2.51 9.15
C HIS A 185 10.17 -2.14 10.09
N ILE A 186 10.73 -0.95 9.93
CA ILE A 186 11.76 -0.38 10.78
C ILE A 186 11.26 0.96 11.33
N ASN A 187 11.15 1.05 12.64
CA ASN A 187 11.01 2.31 13.36
C ASN A 187 12.39 2.77 13.80
N TRP A 188 12.81 3.95 13.40
CA TRP A 188 14.17 4.42 13.59
C TRP A 188 14.24 5.92 13.93
N GLU A 189 15.38 6.34 14.45
CA GLU A 189 15.60 7.74 14.85
C GLU A 189 16.64 8.38 13.94
N TYR A 190 16.32 9.53 13.37
CA TYR A 190 17.31 10.39 12.74
C TYR A 190 17.97 11.26 13.81
N GLU A 191 19.03 10.74 14.43
CA GLU A 191 19.68 11.32 15.62
C GLU A 191 20.10 12.78 15.43
N LYS A 192 20.61 13.16 14.22
CA LYS A 192 21.12 14.52 13.92
C LYS A 192 20.03 15.61 14.05
N ALA A 193 18.79 15.29 13.78
CA ALA A 193 17.67 16.22 13.87
C ALA A 193 16.67 15.84 14.98
N ASN A 194 16.90 14.74 15.71
CA ASN A 194 16.01 14.20 16.73
C ASN A 194 14.57 14.00 16.19
N VAL A 195 14.48 13.32 15.04
CA VAL A 195 13.20 13.04 14.38
C VAL A 195 12.97 11.53 14.30
N SER A 196 11.83 11.10 14.83
CA SER A 196 11.38 9.71 14.73
C SER A 196 10.90 9.42 13.32
N CYS A 197 11.41 8.36 12.71
CA CYS A 197 11.13 7.94 11.36
C CYS A 197 10.56 6.52 11.32
N LYS A 198 9.89 6.17 10.23
CA LYS A 198 9.43 4.82 9.92
C LYS A 198 9.68 4.47 8.46
N SER A 199 10.06 3.22 8.23
CA SER A 199 10.26 2.66 6.90
C SER A 199 9.57 1.31 6.78
N LEU A 200 8.98 1.03 5.64
CA LEU A 200 8.47 -0.28 5.28
C LEU A 200 9.15 -0.68 3.96
N LEU A 201 10.06 -1.62 4.06
CA LEU A 201 10.85 -2.09 2.94
C LEU A 201 10.18 -3.32 2.34
N ASP A 202 9.90 -3.31 1.05
CA ASP A 202 9.18 -4.39 0.38
C ASP A 202 9.89 -5.74 0.60
N ARG A 203 11.21 -5.76 0.41
CA ARG A 203 12.02 -6.94 0.67
C ARG A 203 13.47 -6.60 0.96
N VAL A 204 14.03 -7.26 1.97
CA VAL A 204 15.47 -7.20 2.30
C VAL A 204 15.99 -8.62 2.46
N LYS A 205 17.14 -8.90 1.83
CA LYS A 205 17.89 -10.14 2.03
C LYS A 205 19.21 -9.80 2.73
N ILE A 206 19.52 -10.49 3.81
CA ILE A 206 20.74 -10.29 4.59
C ILE A 206 21.55 -11.61 4.61
N ASP A 207 22.75 -11.55 4.10
CA ASP A 207 23.74 -12.63 4.12
C ASP A 207 24.86 -12.26 5.08
N HIS A 208 24.74 -12.66 6.32
CA HIS A 208 25.75 -12.39 7.34
C HIS A 208 27.08 -13.14 7.08
N CYS A 209 27.03 -14.28 6.39
CA CYS A 209 28.22 -15.08 6.10
C CYS A 209 29.11 -14.41 5.03
N ASN A 210 28.47 -13.88 3.98
CA ASN A 210 29.16 -13.21 2.89
C ASN A 210 29.13 -11.68 3.04
N ARG A 211 28.59 -11.17 4.14
CA ARG A 211 28.44 -9.73 4.43
C ARG A 211 27.80 -8.98 3.26
N ARG A 212 26.58 -9.39 2.89
CA ARG A 212 25.83 -8.76 1.80
C ARG A 212 24.42 -8.41 2.25
N ILE A 213 23.98 -7.22 1.87
CA ILE A 213 22.60 -6.74 2.04
C ILE A 213 22.04 -6.45 0.66
N THR A 214 20.88 -7.03 0.35
CA THR A 214 20.18 -6.72 -0.90
C THR A 214 18.82 -6.12 -0.56
N LEU A 215 18.65 -4.83 -0.86
CA LEU A 215 17.39 -4.10 -0.77
C LEU A 215 16.65 -4.23 -2.09
N ILE A 216 15.38 -4.63 -2.04
CA ILE A 216 14.55 -4.83 -3.22
C ILE A 216 13.23 -4.11 -2.99
N ASP A 217 12.84 -3.28 -3.94
CA ASP A 217 11.59 -2.53 -3.93
C ASP A 217 10.79 -2.88 -5.20
N LEU A 218 9.52 -3.19 -5.04
CA LEU A 218 8.61 -3.52 -6.15
C LEU A 218 7.88 -2.26 -6.59
N LYS A 219 7.82 -2.02 -7.89
CA LYS A 219 7.06 -0.91 -8.45
C LYS A 219 6.16 -1.38 -9.57
N THR A 220 4.90 -1.02 -9.50
CA THR A 220 3.97 -1.21 -10.61
C THR A 220 3.93 0.03 -11.50
N THR A 221 3.95 -0.17 -12.80
CA THR A 221 3.90 0.91 -13.78
C THR A 221 2.98 0.56 -14.94
N ALA A 222 2.45 1.57 -15.62
CA ALA A 222 1.72 1.38 -16.88
C ALA A 222 2.68 1.20 -18.07
N ASP A 223 3.89 1.76 -17.98
CA ASP A 223 4.91 1.71 -19.02
C ASP A 223 6.29 1.44 -18.43
N VAL A 224 6.71 0.18 -18.53
CA VAL A 224 8.01 -0.26 -18.02
C VAL A 224 9.18 0.22 -18.88
N TYR A 225 8.93 0.56 -20.14
CA TYR A 225 9.97 1.04 -21.07
C TYR A 225 10.38 2.49 -20.77
N ASN A 226 9.45 3.29 -20.24
CA ASN A 226 9.72 4.67 -19.83
C ASN A 226 9.87 4.80 -18.30
N PHE A 227 10.27 3.73 -17.62
CA PHE A 227 10.36 3.68 -16.15
C PHE A 227 11.33 4.71 -15.56
N LYS A 228 12.34 5.16 -16.35
CA LYS A 228 13.23 6.25 -15.95
C LYS A 228 12.45 7.52 -15.56
N HIS A 229 11.41 7.87 -16.31
CA HIS A 229 10.57 9.02 -15.98
C HIS A 229 9.89 8.84 -14.61
N SER A 230 9.39 7.64 -14.31
CA SER A 230 8.82 7.35 -12.98
C SER A 230 9.86 7.46 -11.87
N VAL A 231 11.11 7.03 -12.11
CA VAL A 231 12.21 7.17 -11.14
C VAL A 231 12.46 8.64 -10.79
N GLU A 232 12.42 9.52 -11.80
CA GLU A 232 12.61 10.97 -11.63
C GLU A 232 11.37 11.63 -11.00
N GLU A 233 10.17 11.35 -11.48
CA GLU A 233 8.91 11.95 -11.02
C GLU A 233 8.61 11.65 -9.55
N TYR A 234 8.80 10.39 -9.12
CA TYR A 234 8.52 9.93 -7.76
C TYR A 234 9.74 9.95 -6.86
N ASP A 235 10.89 10.35 -7.40
CA ASP A 235 12.19 10.40 -6.68
C ASP A 235 12.51 9.07 -5.95
N TYR A 236 12.55 7.97 -6.71
CA TYR A 236 12.83 6.66 -6.12
C TYR A 236 14.24 6.56 -5.54
N TYR A 237 15.20 7.37 -6.00
CA TYR A 237 16.51 7.45 -5.36
C TYR A 237 16.41 7.98 -3.92
N ARG A 238 15.51 8.93 -3.64
CA ARG A 238 15.25 9.39 -2.27
C ARG A 238 14.66 8.26 -1.42
N GLN A 239 13.73 7.48 -1.95
CA GLN A 239 13.17 6.33 -1.23
C GLN A 239 14.25 5.31 -0.89
N ILE A 240 15.12 4.94 -1.83
CA ILE A 240 16.23 4.01 -1.60
C ILE A 240 17.22 4.60 -0.58
N ALA A 241 17.58 5.89 -0.68
CA ALA A 241 18.47 6.55 0.29
C ALA A 241 17.85 6.54 1.70
N PHE A 242 16.54 6.79 1.83
CA PHE A 242 15.83 6.74 3.10
C PHE A 242 15.80 5.33 3.70
N TYR A 243 15.63 4.31 2.88
CA TYR A 243 15.69 2.92 3.31
C TYR A 243 17.11 2.49 3.74
N ILE A 244 18.15 2.98 3.06
CA ILE A 244 19.53 2.74 3.47
C ILE A 244 19.81 3.38 4.84
N LEU A 245 19.30 4.58 5.11
CA LEU A 245 19.43 5.21 6.44
C LEU A 245 18.71 4.38 7.52
N ALA A 246 17.54 3.86 7.24
CA ALA A 246 16.80 2.97 8.15
C ALA A 246 17.57 1.67 8.43
N LEU A 247 18.14 1.04 7.38
CA LEU A 247 18.98 -0.15 7.52
C LEU A 247 20.28 0.14 8.30
N THR A 248 20.91 1.30 8.07
CA THR A 248 22.08 1.72 8.82
C THR A 248 21.79 1.82 10.32
N TRP A 249 20.64 2.41 10.66
CA TRP A 249 20.19 2.50 12.05
C TRP A 249 19.88 1.10 12.62
N TYR A 250 19.14 0.27 11.88
CA TYR A 250 18.78 -1.10 12.29
C TYR A 250 20.01 -1.96 12.56
N PHE A 251 20.99 -1.95 11.66
CA PHE A 251 22.23 -2.70 11.83
C PHE A 251 23.02 -2.25 13.07
N LYS A 252 23.09 -0.93 13.31
CA LYS A 252 23.72 -0.38 14.51
C LYS A 252 23.04 -0.86 15.80
N GLU A 253 21.70 -0.91 15.85
CA GLU A 253 20.95 -1.40 17.01
C GLU A 253 21.14 -2.91 17.23
N GLU A 254 21.29 -3.67 16.15
CA GLU A 254 21.59 -5.12 16.22
C GLU A 254 23.09 -5.41 16.50
N GLY A 255 23.91 -4.38 16.63
CA GLY A 255 25.34 -4.50 16.95
C GLY A 255 26.24 -4.82 15.76
N TYR A 256 25.77 -4.57 14.54
CA TYR A 256 26.53 -4.73 13.30
C TYR A 256 26.94 -3.37 12.73
N ASP A 257 28.05 -3.35 11.98
CA ASP A 257 28.42 -2.21 11.15
C ASP A 257 27.99 -2.47 9.70
N ILE A 258 27.07 -1.68 9.19
CA ILE A 258 26.56 -1.81 7.81
C ILE A 258 27.66 -1.57 6.77
N GLU A 259 28.71 -0.78 7.10
CA GLU A 259 29.83 -0.51 6.19
C GLU A 259 30.71 -1.75 5.95
N GLU A 260 30.58 -2.78 6.79
CA GLU A 260 31.23 -4.06 6.56
C GLU A 260 30.49 -4.95 5.55
N TYR A 261 29.33 -4.51 5.06
CA TYR A 261 28.49 -5.26 4.13
C TYR A 261 28.48 -4.64 2.74
N ASP A 262 28.54 -5.51 1.74
CA ASP A 262 28.29 -5.13 0.36
C ASP A 262 26.78 -4.86 0.20
N LEU A 263 26.40 -3.61 -0.01
CA LEU A 263 25.02 -3.20 -0.21
C LEU A 263 24.67 -3.29 -1.70
N GLU A 264 23.55 -3.93 -1.99
CA GLU A 264 22.89 -3.94 -3.30
C GLU A 264 21.49 -3.35 -3.17
N ALA A 265 21.05 -2.56 -4.14
CA ALA A 265 19.70 -2.01 -4.18
C ALA A 265 19.08 -2.14 -5.58
N TYR A 266 17.88 -2.71 -5.64
CA TYR A 266 17.18 -2.96 -6.90
C TYR A 266 15.73 -2.51 -6.83
N ILE A 267 15.22 -2.00 -7.96
CA ILE A 267 13.79 -1.91 -8.21
C ILE A 267 13.41 -2.97 -9.23
N ILE A 268 12.38 -3.75 -8.89
CA ILE A 268 11.70 -4.64 -9.83
C ILE A 268 10.45 -3.89 -10.32
N ALA A 269 10.52 -3.39 -11.55
CA ALA A 269 9.40 -2.71 -12.20
C ALA A 269 8.52 -3.73 -12.92
N ILE A 270 7.23 -3.73 -12.60
CA ILE A 270 6.23 -4.67 -13.10
C ILE A 270 5.19 -3.89 -13.90
N GLN A 271 5.03 -4.21 -15.16
CA GLN A 271 3.98 -3.59 -15.97
C GLN A 271 2.62 -4.15 -15.57
N SER A 272 1.73 -3.27 -15.13
CA SER A 272 0.41 -3.62 -14.62
C SER A 272 -0.66 -3.87 -15.69
N ASN A 273 -0.27 -3.87 -16.97
CA ASN A 273 -1.13 -4.08 -18.15
C ASN A 273 -0.38 -4.83 -19.26
N GLY A 274 -1.03 -5.08 -20.39
CA GLY A 274 -0.41 -5.72 -21.54
C GLY A 274 0.17 -7.09 -21.21
N ASN A 275 1.46 -7.29 -21.51
CA ASN A 275 2.16 -8.56 -21.30
C ASN A 275 2.73 -8.71 -19.87
N ASN A 276 2.45 -7.80 -18.95
CA ASN A 276 2.97 -7.79 -17.59
C ASN A 276 4.50 -7.93 -17.52
N GLU A 277 5.19 -7.20 -18.41
CA GLU A 277 6.65 -7.26 -18.52
C GLU A 277 7.32 -6.86 -17.21
N VAL A 278 8.43 -7.52 -16.90
CA VAL A 278 9.22 -7.30 -15.68
C VAL A 278 10.60 -6.81 -16.08
N ARG A 279 11.07 -5.75 -15.44
CA ARG A 279 12.44 -5.23 -15.57
C ARG A 279 13.05 -4.99 -14.21
N VAL A 280 14.35 -5.21 -14.11
CA VAL A 280 15.13 -5.01 -12.88
C VAL A 280 16.13 -3.89 -13.10
N PHE A 281 16.10 -2.90 -12.22
CA PHE A 281 17.00 -1.75 -12.25
C PHE A 281 17.89 -1.74 -11.02
N ASN A 282 19.20 -1.59 -11.23
CA ASN A 282 20.14 -1.34 -10.15
C ASN A 282 20.02 0.13 -9.74
N MET A 283 19.84 0.37 -8.45
CA MET A 283 19.63 1.70 -7.87
C MET A 283 20.86 2.21 -7.10
N LEU A 284 21.99 1.54 -7.20
CA LEU A 284 23.26 2.02 -6.63
C LEU A 284 23.93 3.00 -7.58
N ASN A 285 23.57 4.27 -7.42
CA ASN A 285 24.29 5.40 -8.01
C ASN A 285 24.78 6.28 -6.86
N GLU A 286 26.07 6.25 -6.59
CA GLU A 286 26.68 6.93 -5.43
C GLU A 286 26.33 8.41 -5.39
N LYS A 287 26.40 9.10 -6.53
CA LYS A 287 26.08 10.53 -6.61
C LYS A 287 24.62 10.80 -6.27
N GLU A 288 23.71 10.11 -6.95
CA GLU A 288 22.26 10.26 -6.69
C GLU A 288 21.90 9.95 -5.25
N LEU A 289 22.46 8.88 -4.68
CA LEU A 289 22.19 8.49 -3.30
C LEU A 289 22.76 9.50 -2.30
N LEU A 290 23.94 10.07 -2.56
CA LEU A 290 24.54 11.11 -1.71
C LEU A 290 23.68 12.37 -1.75
N ASP A 291 23.34 12.88 -2.94
CA ASP A 291 22.50 14.06 -3.11
C ASP A 291 21.16 13.90 -2.40
N ARG A 292 20.57 12.68 -2.44
CA ARG A 292 19.30 12.39 -1.76
C ARG A 292 19.42 12.21 -0.24
N LYS A 293 20.55 11.70 0.25
CA LYS A 293 20.83 11.68 1.71
C LYS A 293 20.94 13.10 2.26
N ASP A 294 21.58 14.01 1.55
CA ASP A 294 21.68 15.42 1.95
C ASP A 294 20.31 16.09 1.94
N LEU A 295 19.52 15.90 0.89
CA LEU A 295 18.13 16.40 0.80
C LEU A 295 17.25 15.88 1.96
N ILE A 296 17.36 14.59 2.31
CA ILE A 296 16.64 13.99 3.44
C ILE A 296 17.10 14.65 4.75
N ALA A 297 18.40 14.87 4.94
CA ALA A 297 18.95 15.48 6.14
C ALA A 297 18.45 16.92 6.33
N GLU A 298 18.42 17.72 5.26
CA GLU A 298 17.86 19.06 5.25
C GLU A 298 16.38 19.04 5.59
N ALA A 299 15.58 18.22 4.89
CA ALA A 299 14.15 18.11 5.13
C ALA A 299 13.82 17.69 6.57
N LEU A 300 14.52 16.70 7.13
CA LEU A 300 14.32 16.27 8.52
C LEU A 300 14.73 17.35 9.53
N THR A 301 15.75 18.14 9.23
CA THR A 301 16.15 19.29 10.07
C THR A 301 15.09 20.38 10.08
N GLU A 302 14.51 20.70 8.93
CA GLU A 302 13.41 21.64 8.82
C GLU A 302 12.12 21.13 9.52
N ILE A 303 11.78 19.85 9.32
CA ILE A 303 10.66 19.20 10.01
C ILE A 303 10.85 19.24 11.53
N SER A 304 12.07 19.02 12.03
CA SER A 304 12.41 19.14 13.44
C SER A 304 12.12 20.54 14.00
N TYR A 305 12.48 21.59 13.26
CA TYR A 305 12.16 22.97 13.63
C TYR A 305 10.66 23.17 13.82
N HIS A 306 9.84 22.68 12.89
CA HIS A 306 8.39 22.81 12.97
C HIS A 306 7.80 22.04 14.16
N TYR A 307 8.33 20.87 14.50
CA TYR A 307 7.94 20.15 15.72
C TYR A 307 8.30 20.89 17.00
N GLN A 308 9.50 21.50 17.06
CA GLN A 308 9.99 22.19 18.24
C GLN A 308 9.27 23.52 18.48
N THR A 309 8.93 24.23 17.42
CA THR A 309 8.32 25.57 17.50
C THR A 309 6.81 25.55 17.47
N GLY A 310 6.20 24.50 16.90
CA GLY A 310 4.78 24.43 16.62
C GLY A 310 4.32 25.30 15.43
N ASN A 311 5.24 25.91 14.71
CA ASN A 311 4.99 26.78 13.57
C ASN A 311 4.91 25.95 12.28
N TRP A 312 3.73 25.75 11.74
CA TRP A 312 3.51 24.89 10.56
C TRP A 312 2.90 25.62 9.35
N ASP A 313 2.48 26.89 9.51
CA ASP A 313 1.74 27.60 8.46
C ASP A 313 2.63 28.06 7.30
N HIS A 314 3.92 28.27 7.56
CA HIS A 314 4.91 28.75 6.60
C HIS A 314 6.23 27.99 6.77
N THR A 315 7.16 28.24 5.87
CA THR A 315 8.54 27.70 5.94
C THR A 315 9.28 28.30 7.16
N ARG A 316 10.35 27.64 7.60
CA ARG A 316 11.23 28.15 8.64
C ARG A 316 11.79 29.54 8.29
N LYS A 317 12.20 29.72 7.01
CA LYS A 317 12.71 30.98 6.49
C LYS A 317 11.74 32.14 6.70
N TYR A 318 10.45 31.92 6.48
CA TYR A 318 9.39 32.91 6.73
C TYR A 318 9.39 33.39 8.19
N TYR A 319 9.57 32.49 9.16
CA TYR A 319 9.55 32.87 10.59
C TYR A 319 10.87 33.47 11.09
N GLU A 320 11.99 33.13 10.50
CA GLU A 320 13.32 33.61 10.92
C GLU A 320 13.76 34.88 10.19
N GLU A 321 13.13 35.22 9.05
CA GLU A 321 13.43 36.42 8.26
C GLU A 321 12.28 37.42 8.31
N ASP A 322 11.98 38.07 7.20
CA ASP A 322 11.04 39.19 7.10
C ASP A 322 9.59 38.76 6.70
N GLY A 323 9.32 37.50 6.60
CA GLY A 323 8.01 36.96 6.22
C GLY A 323 7.76 36.93 4.70
N THR A 324 8.80 37.08 3.90
CA THR A 324 8.71 36.88 2.44
C THR A 324 8.93 35.42 2.07
N GLU A 325 8.25 34.96 1.02
CA GLU A 325 8.43 33.63 0.43
C GLU A 325 8.90 33.81 -1.02
N GLU A 326 9.83 32.98 -1.46
CA GLU A 326 10.30 32.95 -2.85
C GLU A 326 9.36 32.08 -3.69
N LEU A 327 9.08 32.53 -4.91
CA LEU A 327 8.39 31.70 -5.91
C LEU A 327 9.43 30.81 -6.58
N GLU A 328 9.41 29.52 -6.27
CA GLU A 328 10.21 28.50 -6.93
C GLU A 328 9.64 28.07 -8.28
#